data_67ed673198602e68065a4336748b5ec6
#
_entry.id   67ed673198602e68065a4336748b5ec6
#
_cell.length_a   1.000
_cell.length_b   1.000
_cell.length_c   1.000
_cell.angle_alpha   90.00
_cell.angle_beta   90.00
_cell.angle_gamma   90.00
#
_symmetry.space_group_name_H-M   'P 1'
#
loop_
_entity.id
_entity.type
_entity.pdbx_description
1 polymer ?
#
loop_
_entity_poly.entity_id
_entity_poly.type
_entity_poly.pdbx_seq_one_letter_code
_entity_poly.pdbx_strand_id
1 'polypeptide(L)'
;MIDSFSEMSQNEAMEMELNPYAAPQSQVLQSTSLDELTRQEHINTEATIKSVGLLYYLGAFIVVLSGLLCIILGISSGRDAAWVSRLSGVVLLAIGVGQGVVAYGLRRLQSWARIPTVILSSIGLIGFPVGTLINIYILVKILGQQGKFVMTPEYQRIIAATPHVKRKTSIVVKVLLVLLLIILIGIIAAVNLRQ
;
A
#
# COMPACT_ATOMS: atom_id res chain seq x y z
N MET A 1 -31.17 -18.58 52.05
CA MET A 1 -30.26 -19.21 51.01
C MET A 1 -30.02 -18.33 49.76
N ILE A 2 -30.87 -17.34 49.52
CA ILE A 2 -30.73 -16.38 48.40
C ILE A 2 -29.82 -15.19 48.80
N ASP A 3 -29.87 -14.81 50.12
CA ASP A 3 -29.10 -13.65 50.60
C ASP A 3 -27.59 -13.87 50.63
N SER A 4 -27.14 -15.12 50.88
CA SER A 4 -25.70 -15.45 50.89
C SER A 4 -25.04 -15.38 49.51
N PHE A 5 -25.79 -15.54 48.42
CA PHE A 5 -25.26 -15.44 47.05
C PHE A 5 -25.11 -13.99 46.62
N SER A 6 -25.98 -13.09 47.09
CA SER A 6 -25.90 -11.65 46.79
C SER A 6 -24.76 -10.97 47.56
N GLU A 7 -24.49 -11.37 48.79
CA GLU A 7 -23.40 -10.85 49.59
C GLU A 7 -22.03 -11.32 49.07
N MET A 8 -21.91 -12.55 48.59
CA MET A 8 -20.66 -13.07 47.98
C MET A 8 -20.34 -12.36 46.68
N SER A 9 -21.33 -12.08 45.85
CA SER A 9 -21.16 -11.31 44.61
C SER A 9 -20.76 -9.84 44.86
N GLN A 10 -21.28 -9.22 45.93
CA GLN A 10 -20.93 -7.85 46.30
C GLN A 10 -19.54 -7.74 46.92
N ASN A 11 -19.11 -8.76 47.71
CA ASN A 11 -17.77 -8.78 48.27
C ASN A 11 -16.69 -9.04 47.20
N GLU A 12 -16.96 -9.93 46.23
CA GLU A 12 -16.03 -10.13 45.09
C GLU A 12 -15.92 -8.87 44.21
N ALA A 13 -17.03 -8.15 43.97
CA ALA A 13 -17.03 -6.88 43.26
C ALA A 13 -16.25 -5.79 44.04
N MET A 14 -16.36 -5.76 45.35
CA MET A 14 -15.68 -4.79 46.22
C MET A 14 -14.19 -5.10 46.38
N GLU A 15 -13.76 -6.38 46.40
CA GLU A 15 -12.36 -6.78 46.38
C GLU A 15 -11.70 -6.47 45.02
N MET A 16 -12.45 -6.54 43.93
CA MET A 16 -11.96 -6.20 42.61
C MET A 16 -11.75 -4.67 42.44
N GLU A 17 -12.53 -3.85 43.14
CA GLU A 17 -12.44 -2.38 43.15
C GLU A 17 -11.31 -1.88 44.08
N LEU A 18 -10.93 -2.67 45.10
CA LEU A 18 -9.90 -2.32 46.08
C LEU A 18 -8.47 -2.79 45.74
N ASN A 19 -8.28 -3.51 44.62
CA ASN A 19 -6.96 -3.95 44.20
C ASN A 19 -6.30 -2.91 43.28
N PRO A 20 -5.41 -2.02 43.80
CA PRO A 20 -4.77 -0.99 42.99
C PRO A 20 -3.79 -1.57 41.92
N TYR A 21 -3.54 -2.86 41.99
CA TYR A 21 -2.71 -3.61 41.03
C TYR A 21 -3.53 -4.47 40.07
N ALA A 22 -4.88 -4.50 40.20
CA ALA A 22 -5.73 -5.12 39.20
C ALA A 22 -5.61 -4.30 37.92
N ALA A 23 -4.97 -4.88 36.90
CA ALA A 23 -4.91 -4.26 35.60
C ALA A 23 -6.34 -3.89 35.15
N PRO A 24 -6.57 -2.68 34.60
CA PRO A 24 -7.90 -2.23 34.18
C PRO A 24 -8.37 -3.03 32.97
N GLN A 25 -8.81 -4.27 33.21
CA GLN A 25 -9.22 -5.22 32.17
C GLN A 25 -10.38 -4.66 31.33
N SER A 26 -11.28 -3.90 31.96
CA SER A 26 -12.39 -3.26 31.24
C SER A 26 -11.93 -2.19 30.25
N GLN A 27 -10.94 -1.39 30.59
CA GLN A 27 -10.41 -0.35 29.69
C GLN A 27 -9.63 -0.95 28.52
N VAL A 28 -8.84 -2.00 28.75
CA VAL A 28 -8.08 -2.70 27.71
C VAL A 28 -9.03 -3.40 26.72
N LEU A 29 -10.05 -4.09 27.23
CA LEU A 29 -11.06 -4.75 26.40
C LEU A 29 -11.87 -3.73 25.60
N GLN A 30 -12.20 -2.58 26.16
CA GLN A 30 -12.96 -1.53 25.50
C GLN A 30 -12.12 -0.81 24.43
N SER A 31 -10.86 -0.53 24.71
CA SER A 31 -9.95 0.05 23.70
C SER A 31 -9.70 -0.91 22.53
N THR A 32 -9.52 -2.19 22.80
CA THR A 32 -9.32 -3.21 21.75
C THR A 32 -10.56 -3.32 20.86
N SER A 33 -11.78 -3.28 21.42
CA SER A 33 -13.01 -3.32 20.64
C SER A 33 -13.19 -2.07 19.75
N LEU A 34 -12.81 -0.89 20.25
CA LEU A 34 -12.85 0.36 19.47
C LEU A 34 -11.82 0.35 18.34
N ASP A 35 -10.62 -0.16 18.60
CA ASP A 35 -9.57 -0.30 17.58
C ASP A 35 -10.00 -1.29 16.47
N GLU A 36 -10.68 -2.37 16.83
CA GLU A 36 -11.22 -3.32 15.87
C GLU A 36 -12.30 -2.70 14.98
N LEU A 37 -13.25 -1.96 15.56
CA LEU A 37 -14.27 -1.25 14.80
C LEU A 37 -13.67 -0.22 13.85
N THR A 38 -12.74 0.60 14.34
CA THR A 38 -12.02 1.58 13.53
C THR A 38 -11.27 0.92 12.38
N ARG A 39 -10.64 -0.22 12.62
CA ARG A 39 -9.94 -0.97 11.58
C ARG A 39 -10.89 -1.59 10.56
N GLN A 40 -12.02 -2.14 11.00
CA GLN A 40 -13.04 -2.71 10.09
C GLN A 40 -13.60 -1.64 9.14
N GLU A 41 -13.82 -0.43 9.62
CA GLU A 41 -14.28 0.69 8.81
C GLU A 41 -13.25 1.08 7.74
N HIS A 42 -11.96 1.12 8.11
CA HIS A 42 -10.89 1.62 7.23
C HIS A 42 -10.13 0.52 6.46
N ILE A 43 -10.43 -0.76 6.70
CA ILE A 43 -9.71 -1.91 6.10
C ILE A 43 -9.77 -1.90 4.56
N ASN A 44 -10.84 -1.36 3.99
CA ASN A 44 -10.98 -1.22 2.53
C ASN A 44 -9.98 -0.22 1.97
N THR A 45 -9.78 0.91 2.65
CA THR A 45 -8.82 1.95 2.26
C THR A 45 -7.39 1.47 2.49
N GLU A 46 -7.10 0.79 3.60
CA GLU A 46 -5.82 0.12 3.86
C GLU A 46 -5.44 -0.82 2.72
N ALA A 47 -6.37 -1.72 2.34
CA ALA A 47 -6.14 -2.67 1.25
C ALA A 47 -5.96 -1.97 -0.10
N THR A 48 -6.68 -0.89 -0.36
CA THR A 48 -6.54 -0.10 -1.59
C THR A 48 -5.15 0.52 -1.68
N ILE A 49 -4.66 1.19 -0.63
CA ILE A 49 -3.34 1.81 -0.62
C ILE A 49 -2.23 0.76 -0.77
N LYS A 50 -2.34 -0.38 -0.11
CA LYS A 50 -1.40 -1.50 -0.29
C LYS A 50 -1.41 -2.06 -1.72
N SER A 51 -2.58 -2.09 -2.37
CA SER A 51 -2.72 -2.50 -3.77
C SER A 51 -2.12 -1.49 -4.74
N VAL A 52 -2.29 -0.20 -4.47
CA VAL A 52 -1.60 0.87 -5.21
C VAL A 52 -0.08 0.72 -5.08
N GLY A 53 0.43 0.44 -3.87
CA GLY A 53 1.84 0.14 -3.66
C GLY A 53 2.35 -1.04 -4.51
N LEU A 54 1.53 -2.09 -4.69
CA LEU A 54 1.87 -3.21 -5.58
C LEU A 54 1.91 -2.79 -7.05
N LEU A 55 0.96 -1.95 -7.47
CA LEU A 55 0.94 -1.40 -8.84
C LEU A 55 2.19 -0.54 -9.11
N TYR A 56 2.62 0.25 -8.13
CA TYR A 56 3.86 1.02 -8.21
C TYR A 56 5.11 0.14 -8.31
N TYR A 57 5.18 -0.99 -7.59
CA TYR A 57 6.27 -1.95 -7.75
C TYR A 57 6.34 -2.51 -9.16
N LEU A 58 5.18 -2.85 -9.72
CA LEU A 58 5.11 -3.35 -11.09
C LEU A 58 5.56 -2.28 -12.10
N GLY A 59 5.09 -1.04 -11.93
CA GLY A 59 5.54 0.09 -12.73
C GLY A 59 7.06 0.32 -12.60
N ALA A 60 7.59 0.31 -11.38
CA ALA A 60 9.01 0.43 -11.11
C ALA A 60 9.84 -0.65 -11.83
N PHE A 61 9.37 -1.90 -11.79
CA PHE A 61 10.02 -3.01 -12.48
C PHE A 61 10.10 -2.79 -13.99
N ILE A 62 8.98 -2.36 -14.61
CA ILE A 62 8.93 -2.06 -16.05
C ILE A 62 9.87 -0.92 -16.41
N VAL A 63 9.87 0.15 -15.62
CA VAL A 63 10.74 1.33 -15.86
C VAL A 63 12.21 0.97 -15.72
N VAL A 64 12.59 0.18 -14.68
CA VAL A 64 13.97 -0.31 -14.51
C VAL A 64 14.38 -1.19 -15.68
N LEU A 65 13.52 -2.12 -16.11
CA LEU A 65 13.82 -3.00 -17.25
C LEU A 65 14.00 -2.19 -18.54
N SER A 66 13.15 -1.19 -18.77
CA SER A 66 13.27 -0.27 -19.92
C SER A 66 14.57 0.53 -19.87
N GLY A 67 14.97 1.01 -18.69
CA GLY A 67 16.23 1.72 -18.49
C GLY A 67 17.45 0.86 -18.80
N LEU A 68 17.46 -0.40 -18.33
CA LEU A 68 18.49 -1.38 -18.65
C LEU A 68 18.57 -1.66 -20.15
N LEU A 69 17.43 -1.83 -20.80
CA LEU A 69 17.36 -2.07 -22.25
C LEU A 69 17.92 -0.88 -23.03
N CYS A 70 17.59 0.35 -22.66
CA CYS A 70 18.13 1.56 -23.28
C CYS A 70 19.66 1.64 -23.15
N ILE A 71 20.23 1.26 -22.00
CA ILE A 71 21.68 1.23 -21.82
C ILE A 71 22.31 0.17 -22.73
N ILE A 72 21.75 -1.04 -22.78
CA ILE A 72 22.28 -2.14 -23.61
C ILE A 72 22.24 -1.75 -25.10
N LEU A 73 21.09 -1.26 -25.56
CA LEU A 73 20.96 -0.81 -26.97
C LEU A 73 21.88 0.36 -27.27
N GLY A 74 22.15 1.27 -26.34
CA GLY A 74 23.09 2.35 -26.48
C GLY A 74 24.56 1.89 -26.59
N ILE A 75 24.89 0.66 -26.18
CA ILE A 75 26.22 0.07 -26.37
C ILE A 75 26.41 -0.41 -27.82
N SER A 76 25.35 -0.90 -28.44
CA SER A 76 25.35 -1.44 -29.81
C SER A 76 25.12 -0.38 -30.90
N SER A 77 24.69 0.83 -30.54
CA SER A 77 24.40 1.93 -31.47
C SER A 77 25.65 2.73 -31.83
N GLY A 78 25.66 3.34 -33.02
CA GLY A 78 26.74 4.23 -33.44
C GLY A 78 26.98 5.42 -32.49
N ARG A 79 28.19 6.04 -32.56
CA ARG A 79 28.67 7.01 -31.55
C ARG A 79 27.71 8.15 -31.25
N ASP A 80 27.00 8.68 -32.23
CA ASP A 80 26.19 9.89 -32.06
C ASP A 80 24.85 9.64 -31.35
N ALA A 81 24.30 8.41 -31.41
CA ALA A 81 23.07 8.03 -30.74
C ALA A 81 23.32 7.33 -29.39
N ALA A 82 24.47 6.75 -29.18
CA ALA A 82 24.81 5.92 -28.03
C ALA A 82 24.75 6.67 -26.69
N TRP A 83 25.24 7.92 -26.65
CA TRP A 83 25.25 8.70 -25.41
C TRP A 83 23.83 9.10 -24.96
N VAL A 84 22.94 9.43 -25.91
CA VAL A 84 21.53 9.76 -25.61
C VAL A 84 20.80 8.55 -25.01
N SER A 85 20.97 7.37 -25.64
CA SER A 85 20.38 6.14 -25.14
C SER A 85 20.90 5.75 -23.76
N ARG A 86 22.18 5.90 -23.50
CA ARG A 86 22.77 5.61 -22.18
C ARG A 86 22.29 6.59 -21.13
N LEU A 87 22.25 7.87 -21.42
CA LEU A 87 21.79 8.90 -20.51
C LEU A 87 20.30 8.70 -20.17
N SER A 88 19.45 8.47 -21.17
CA SER A 88 18.04 8.18 -20.95
C SER A 88 17.84 6.91 -20.13
N GLY A 89 18.63 5.87 -20.35
CA GLY A 89 18.61 4.64 -19.58
C GLY A 89 18.96 4.87 -18.11
N VAL A 90 19.99 5.66 -17.81
CA VAL A 90 20.36 6.03 -16.42
C VAL A 90 19.25 6.82 -15.74
N VAL A 91 18.63 7.78 -16.44
CA VAL A 91 17.50 8.55 -15.90
C VAL A 91 16.31 7.65 -15.61
N LEU A 92 15.96 6.72 -16.50
CA LEU A 92 14.89 5.75 -16.28
C LEU A 92 15.19 4.85 -15.08
N LEU A 93 16.44 4.39 -14.92
CA LEU A 93 16.82 3.60 -13.74
C LEU A 93 16.61 4.38 -12.44
N ALA A 94 17.04 5.64 -12.40
CA ALA A 94 16.85 6.49 -11.22
C ALA A 94 15.37 6.68 -10.89
N ILE A 95 14.52 6.93 -11.89
CA ILE A 95 13.06 7.06 -11.75
C ILE A 95 12.46 5.73 -11.26
N GLY A 96 12.83 4.61 -11.85
CA GLY A 96 12.30 3.29 -11.48
C GLY A 96 12.67 2.89 -10.04
N VAL A 97 13.91 3.14 -9.62
CA VAL A 97 14.33 2.92 -8.23
C VAL A 97 13.56 3.84 -7.28
N GLY A 98 13.44 5.13 -7.59
CA GLY A 98 12.64 6.08 -6.80
C GLY A 98 11.18 5.64 -6.65
N GLN A 99 10.56 5.19 -7.75
CA GLN A 99 9.20 4.63 -7.75
C GLN A 99 9.10 3.37 -6.87
N GLY A 100 10.10 2.51 -6.87
CA GLY A 100 10.19 1.33 -6.01
C GLY A 100 10.24 1.68 -4.52
N VAL A 101 11.00 2.72 -4.16
CA VAL A 101 11.06 3.24 -2.78
C VAL A 101 9.70 3.77 -2.34
N VAL A 102 9.00 4.53 -3.19
CA VAL A 102 7.65 5.01 -2.92
C VAL A 102 6.67 3.84 -2.75
N ALA A 103 6.76 2.82 -3.60
CA ALA A 103 5.95 1.60 -3.50
C ALA A 103 6.14 0.89 -2.15
N TYR A 104 7.37 0.82 -1.67
CA TYR A 104 7.69 0.27 -0.34
C TYR A 104 7.02 1.06 0.77
N GLY A 105 7.12 2.39 0.74
CA GLY A 105 6.47 3.27 1.71
C GLY A 105 4.94 3.13 1.72
N LEU A 106 4.30 3.06 0.53
CA LEU A 106 2.86 2.84 0.40
C LEU A 106 2.42 1.50 0.99
N ARG A 107 3.16 0.42 0.75
CA ARG A 107 2.82 -0.90 1.31
C ARG A 107 2.96 -0.96 2.82
N ARG A 108 3.86 -0.16 3.39
CA ARG A 108 4.01 0.00 4.83
C ARG A 108 3.13 1.10 5.42
N LEU A 109 2.28 1.73 4.61
CA LEU A 109 1.38 2.83 5.02
C LEU A 109 2.13 3.98 5.70
N GLN A 110 3.34 4.26 5.23
CA GLN A 110 4.17 5.32 5.79
C GLN A 110 3.69 6.69 5.30
N SER A 111 3.59 7.65 6.20
CA SER A 111 3.08 9.00 5.91
C SER A 111 3.92 9.76 4.88
N TRP A 112 5.25 9.57 4.88
CA TRP A 112 6.13 10.22 3.91
C TRP A 112 5.86 9.79 2.45
N ALA A 113 5.42 8.54 2.23
CA ALA A 113 5.18 8.02 0.88
C ALA A 113 4.02 8.74 0.17
N ARG A 114 3.18 9.45 0.91
CA ARG A 114 2.03 10.18 0.37
C ARG A 114 2.44 11.29 -0.61
N ILE A 115 3.42 12.14 -0.23
CA ILE A 115 3.86 13.27 -1.07
C ILE A 115 4.46 12.79 -2.39
N PRO A 116 5.47 11.89 -2.42
CA PRO A 116 6.00 11.38 -3.68
C PRO A 116 4.94 10.67 -4.54
N THR A 117 3.98 9.96 -3.92
CA THR A 117 2.91 9.31 -4.67
C THR A 117 2.03 10.33 -5.37
N VAL A 118 1.66 11.44 -4.71
CA VAL A 118 0.88 12.51 -5.34
C VAL A 118 1.64 13.10 -6.52
N ILE A 119 2.94 13.38 -6.38
CA ILE A 119 3.78 13.92 -7.46
C ILE A 119 3.82 12.94 -8.64
N LEU A 120 4.14 11.67 -8.41
CA LEU A 120 4.23 10.66 -9.45
C LEU A 120 2.88 10.42 -10.14
N SER A 121 1.78 10.38 -9.37
CA SER A 121 0.43 10.23 -9.92
C SER A 121 0.04 11.45 -10.76
N SER A 122 0.42 12.66 -10.36
CA SER A 122 0.16 13.88 -11.14
C SER A 122 0.87 13.85 -12.49
N ILE A 123 2.12 13.39 -12.51
CA ILE A 123 2.88 13.16 -13.76
C ILE A 123 2.21 12.06 -14.59
N GLY A 124 1.75 10.99 -13.94
CA GLY A 124 1.09 9.87 -14.60
C GLY A 124 -0.26 10.20 -15.23
N LEU A 125 -0.87 11.37 -14.93
CA LEU A 125 -2.08 11.86 -15.61
C LEU A 125 -1.88 12.10 -17.11
N ILE A 126 -0.65 12.34 -17.54
CA ILE A 126 -0.29 12.55 -18.96
C ILE A 126 -0.50 11.28 -19.78
N GLY A 127 -0.48 10.10 -19.13
CA GLY A 127 -0.64 8.79 -19.79
C GLY A 127 -2.07 8.47 -20.21
N PHE A 128 -2.67 9.32 -21.05
CA PHE A 128 -4.05 9.13 -21.54
C PHE A 128 -4.19 7.85 -22.40
N PRO A 129 -5.36 7.12 -22.33
CA PRO A 129 -6.50 7.34 -21.41
C PRO A 129 -6.39 6.52 -20.10
N VAL A 130 -5.68 5.39 -20.11
CA VAL A 130 -5.65 4.43 -18.99
C VAL A 130 -4.87 4.99 -17.81
N GLY A 131 -3.70 5.59 -18.07
CA GLY A 131 -2.88 6.22 -17.04
C GLY A 131 -3.63 7.32 -16.29
N THR A 132 -4.36 8.16 -17.01
CA THR A 132 -5.17 9.23 -16.43
C THR A 132 -6.22 8.69 -15.46
N LEU A 133 -7.01 7.69 -15.87
CA LEU A 133 -8.07 7.10 -15.02
C LEU A 133 -7.49 6.47 -13.74
N ILE A 134 -6.42 5.71 -13.88
CA ILE A 134 -5.75 5.05 -12.74
C ILE A 134 -5.19 6.11 -11.77
N ASN A 135 -4.51 7.12 -12.28
CA ASN A 135 -3.88 8.13 -11.43
C ASN A 135 -4.91 9.05 -10.76
N ILE A 136 -6.02 9.40 -11.41
CA ILE A 136 -7.15 10.10 -10.76
C ILE A 136 -7.67 9.25 -9.59
N TYR A 137 -7.90 7.96 -9.80
CA TYR A 137 -8.37 7.08 -8.73
C TYR A 137 -7.39 7.04 -7.56
N ILE A 138 -6.08 6.93 -7.83
CA ILE A 138 -5.03 6.93 -6.81
C ILE A 138 -5.04 8.25 -6.02
N LEU A 139 -5.09 9.39 -6.73
CA LEU A 139 -5.12 10.72 -6.11
C LEU A 139 -6.33 10.89 -5.19
N VAL A 140 -7.53 10.53 -5.65
CA VAL A 140 -8.76 10.62 -4.85
C VAL A 140 -8.64 9.76 -3.58
N LYS A 141 -8.09 8.55 -3.67
CA LYS A 141 -7.95 7.65 -2.52
C LYS A 141 -6.89 8.11 -1.53
N ILE A 142 -5.76 8.65 -1.99
CA ILE A 142 -4.65 9.07 -1.12
C ILE A 142 -4.90 10.45 -0.51
N LEU A 143 -5.52 11.37 -1.26
CA LEU A 143 -5.83 12.71 -0.76
C LEU A 143 -7.10 12.75 0.11
N GLY A 144 -7.98 11.76 -0.02
CA GLY A 144 -9.19 11.64 0.79
C GLY A 144 -8.87 11.53 2.29
N GLN A 145 -9.83 11.92 3.14
CA GLN A 145 -9.67 11.88 4.60
C GLN A 145 -9.30 10.50 5.13
N GLN A 146 -9.94 9.46 4.61
CA GLN A 146 -9.64 8.06 4.97
C GLN A 146 -8.22 7.65 4.58
N GLY A 147 -7.72 8.07 3.40
CA GLY A 147 -6.35 7.80 2.98
C GLY A 147 -5.32 8.49 3.86
N LYS A 148 -5.63 9.73 4.28
CA LYS A 148 -4.79 10.48 5.21
C LYS A 148 -4.67 9.75 6.55
N PHE A 149 -5.80 9.32 7.13
CA PHE A 149 -5.87 8.65 8.42
C PHE A 149 -5.13 7.30 8.40
N VAL A 150 -5.36 6.47 7.39
CA VAL A 150 -4.74 5.14 7.27
C VAL A 150 -3.20 5.22 7.16
N MET A 151 -2.64 6.35 6.71
CA MET A 151 -1.20 6.55 6.62
C MET A 151 -0.62 7.29 7.85
N THR A 152 -1.35 7.41 8.96
CA THR A 152 -0.85 7.99 10.22
C THR A 152 -0.15 6.94 11.08
N PRO A 153 0.79 7.35 11.95
CA PRO A 153 1.39 6.46 12.94
C PRO A 153 0.37 5.88 13.91
N GLU A 154 -0.72 6.61 14.18
CA GLU A 154 -1.83 6.17 15.02
C GLU A 154 -2.52 4.94 14.44
N TYR A 155 -2.85 4.96 13.15
CA TYR A 155 -3.45 3.81 12.48
C TYR A 155 -2.51 2.60 12.44
N GLN A 156 -1.19 2.81 12.37
CA GLN A 156 -0.21 1.73 12.46
C GLN A 156 -0.22 1.04 13.84
N ARG A 157 -0.49 1.79 14.93
CA ARG A 157 -0.70 1.21 16.27
C ARG A 157 -1.96 0.34 16.31
N ILE A 158 -3.05 0.81 15.71
CA ILE A 158 -4.31 0.06 15.59
C ILE A 158 -4.06 -1.25 14.84
N ILE A 159 -3.31 -1.23 13.73
CA ILE A 159 -2.93 -2.44 13.00
C ILE A 159 -2.14 -3.41 13.87
N ALA A 160 -1.20 -2.91 14.66
CA ALA A 160 -0.38 -3.73 15.55
C ALA A 160 -1.19 -4.34 16.70
N ALA A 161 -2.19 -3.61 17.22
CA ALA A 161 -3.10 -4.08 18.28
C ALA A 161 -4.11 -5.13 17.78
N THR A 162 -4.44 -5.14 16.49
CA THR A 162 -5.50 -6.00 15.91
C THR A 162 -5.00 -6.93 14.79
N PRO A 163 -4.01 -7.80 15.02
CA PRO A 163 -3.38 -8.62 13.98
C PRO A 163 -4.31 -9.67 13.36
N HIS A 164 -5.37 -10.05 14.08
CA HIS A 164 -6.36 -11.03 13.65
C HIS A 164 -7.32 -10.49 12.58
N VAL A 165 -7.53 -9.18 12.50
CA VAL A 165 -8.38 -8.54 11.49
C VAL A 165 -7.63 -8.50 10.15
N LYS A 166 -7.86 -9.51 9.29
CA LYS A 166 -7.24 -9.59 7.96
C LYS A 166 -8.31 -9.51 6.86
N ARG A 167 -8.06 -8.71 5.83
CA ARG A 167 -8.88 -8.71 4.62
C ARG A 167 -8.34 -9.74 3.62
N LYS A 168 -9.25 -10.51 3.03
CA LYS A 168 -8.91 -11.33 1.85
C LYS A 168 -8.63 -10.39 0.67
N THR A 169 -7.50 -10.59 -0.01
CA THR A 169 -7.12 -9.81 -1.19
C THR A 169 -8.25 -9.86 -2.21
N SER A 170 -8.70 -8.69 -2.69
CA SER A 170 -9.78 -8.61 -3.67
C SER A 170 -9.42 -9.41 -4.92
N ILE A 171 -10.36 -10.23 -5.40
CA ILE A 171 -10.24 -10.99 -6.65
C ILE A 171 -9.93 -10.02 -7.81
N VAL A 172 -10.50 -8.82 -7.79
CA VAL A 172 -10.27 -7.77 -8.80
C VAL A 172 -8.78 -7.43 -8.96
N VAL A 173 -8.03 -7.31 -7.86
CA VAL A 173 -6.58 -7.01 -7.92
C VAL A 173 -5.81 -8.18 -8.53
N LYS A 174 -6.19 -9.42 -8.20
CA LYS A 174 -5.57 -10.62 -8.78
C LYS A 174 -5.84 -10.70 -10.29
N VAL A 175 -7.09 -10.46 -10.70
CA VAL A 175 -7.48 -10.46 -12.11
C VAL A 175 -6.76 -9.37 -12.89
N LEU A 176 -6.67 -8.15 -12.34
CA LEU A 176 -5.94 -7.04 -12.98
C LEU A 176 -4.46 -7.38 -13.16
N LEU A 177 -3.83 -8.01 -12.17
CA LEU A 177 -2.43 -8.40 -12.22
C LEU A 177 -2.19 -9.50 -13.26
N VAL A 178 -3.08 -10.50 -13.36
CA VAL A 178 -3.02 -11.56 -14.38
C VAL A 178 -3.23 -10.96 -15.78
N LEU A 179 -4.22 -10.08 -15.96
CA LEU A 179 -4.47 -9.41 -17.23
C LEU A 179 -3.25 -8.61 -17.71
N LEU A 180 -2.61 -7.89 -16.80
CA LEU A 180 -1.42 -7.09 -17.09
C LEU A 180 -0.22 -7.97 -17.43
N LEU A 181 -0.06 -9.12 -16.77
CA LEU A 181 0.95 -10.11 -17.11
C LEU A 181 0.73 -10.68 -18.52
N ILE A 182 -0.52 -10.99 -18.88
CA ILE A 182 -0.88 -11.49 -20.23
C ILE A 182 -0.55 -10.45 -21.29
N ILE A 183 -0.88 -9.16 -21.05
CA ILE A 183 -0.56 -8.06 -21.97
C ILE A 183 0.96 -7.93 -22.15
N LEU A 184 1.73 -8.00 -21.06
CA LEU A 184 3.18 -7.92 -21.10
C LEU A 184 3.79 -9.07 -21.93
N ILE A 185 3.34 -10.31 -21.69
CA ILE A 185 3.77 -11.48 -22.45
C ILE A 185 3.41 -11.32 -23.94
N GLY A 186 2.19 -10.82 -24.23
CA GLY A 186 1.74 -10.56 -25.61
C GLY A 186 2.61 -9.54 -26.34
N ILE A 187 3.01 -8.47 -25.66
CA ILE A 187 3.94 -7.46 -26.23
C ILE A 187 5.30 -8.08 -26.51
N ILE A 188 5.85 -8.85 -25.57
CA ILE A 188 7.16 -9.51 -25.74
C ILE A 188 7.11 -10.49 -26.92
N ALA A 189 6.04 -11.29 -27.01
CA ALA A 189 5.84 -12.25 -28.10
C ALA A 189 5.72 -11.53 -29.46
N ALA A 190 4.95 -10.43 -29.52
CA ALA A 190 4.78 -9.63 -30.74
C ALA A 190 6.09 -8.98 -31.24
N VAL A 191 6.96 -8.57 -30.30
CA VAL A 191 8.29 -8.04 -30.65
C VAL A 191 9.20 -9.13 -31.19
N ASN A 192 9.19 -10.34 -30.59
CA ASN A 192 10.02 -11.46 -31.06
C ASN A 192 9.56 -12.01 -32.42
N LEU A 193 8.26 -11.96 -32.74
CA LEU A 193 7.72 -12.42 -34.02
C LEU A 193 8.01 -11.46 -35.20
N ARG A 194 8.46 -10.24 -34.90
CA ARG A 194 8.82 -9.22 -35.92
C ARG A 194 10.30 -9.19 -36.27
N GLN A 195 11.11 -9.98 -35.57
CA GLN A 195 12.54 -10.18 -35.86
C GLN A 195 12.74 -11.42 -36.73
#